data_475efc43b95ed24dd6fe3ceac44c18dc
#
_entry.id   475efc43b95ed24dd6fe3ceac44c18dc
#
_cell.length_a   1.000
_cell.length_b   1.000
_cell.length_c   1.000
_cell.angle_alpha   90.00
_cell.angle_beta   90.00
_cell.angle_gamma   90.00
#
_symmetry.space_group_name_H-M   'P 1'
#
loop_
_entity.id
_entity.type
_entity.pdbx_description
1 polymer ?
#
loop_
_entity_poly.entity_id
_entity_poly.type
_entity_poly.pdbx_seq_one_letter_code
_entity_poly.pdbx_strand_id
1 'polypeptide(L)'
;MNNIINISERLKCVASLVNKGARVADIGTDHAYLPIYLVQNGISNKVYACDVRKEPLRRAKLHIDEYGLSDKITTKLCDGLKGINKGDVDTVTICGMGGKLMKNILKAGIDKLGDNTQLVLSAQSELKDFRKYLLETGIDIKSEHMLLEDGKYYFIFDCVYNTQDEYYLNVTNIQQNNIYENAASAGDIHNNNIYNNDSHKEDYDKEDNDKKNNDKKKITAYAEEELRYGRYLLDNKSEVLYEYLNKELTSCNNIRNSLINNKEQSISIKS
;
A
#
# COMPACT_ATOMS: atom_id res chain seq x y z
N MET A 1 36.90 10.66 4.48
CA MET A 1 35.66 11.33 4.87
C MET A 1 34.53 10.46 4.38
N ASN A 2 33.69 9.95 5.27
CA ASN A 2 32.52 9.17 4.83
C ASN A 2 31.59 10.11 4.07
N ASN A 3 31.48 9.92 2.76
CA ASN A 3 30.57 10.68 1.92
C ASN A 3 29.13 10.28 2.30
N ILE A 4 28.37 11.19 2.90
CA ILE A 4 26.95 10.94 3.24
C ILE A 4 26.14 11.10 1.96
N ILE A 5 25.32 10.09 1.66
CA ILE A 5 24.48 10.13 0.47
C ILE A 5 23.41 11.23 0.62
N ASN A 6 23.23 12.02 -0.43
CA ASN A 6 22.12 12.96 -0.50
C ASN A 6 20.96 12.31 -1.27
N ILE A 7 19.76 12.36 -0.69
CA ILE A 7 18.55 11.83 -1.27
C ILE A 7 17.48 12.92 -1.35
N SER A 8 16.46 12.71 -2.18
CA SER A 8 15.34 13.64 -2.35
C SER A 8 14.53 13.80 -1.05
N GLU A 9 13.80 14.91 -0.90
CA GLU A 9 12.96 15.15 0.28
C GLU A 9 11.88 14.07 0.43
N ARG A 10 11.37 13.56 -0.66
CA ARG A 10 10.44 12.42 -0.68
C ARG A 10 11.07 11.18 -0.03
N LEU A 11 12.29 10.82 -0.39
CA LEU A 11 12.97 9.67 0.20
C LEU A 11 13.38 9.93 1.66
N LYS A 12 13.70 11.18 2.03
CA LYS A 12 13.93 11.55 3.43
C LYS A 12 12.66 11.39 4.27
N CYS A 13 11.50 11.78 3.73
CA CYS A 13 10.21 11.56 4.38
C CYS A 13 9.94 10.06 4.57
N VAL A 14 10.15 9.23 3.54
CA VAL A 14 10.06 7.75 3.66
C VAL A 14 11.00 7.24 4.76
N ALA A 15 12.27 7.65 4.74
CA ALA A 15 13.26 7.21 5.72
C ALA A 15 12.91 7.60 7.16
N SER A 16 12.31 8.78 7.36
CA SER A 16 11.90 9.28 8.68
C SER A 16 10.78 8.47 9.32
N LEU A 17 9.99 7.75 8.52
CA LEU A 17 8.89 6.89 8.98
C LEU A 17 9.36 5.47 9.32
N VAL A 18 10.50 5.03 8.79
CA VAL A 18 11.04 3.68 9.07
C VAL A 18 11.39 3.54 10.55
N ASN A 19 10.89 2.50 11.20
CA ASN A 19 11.16 2.22 12.59
C ASN A 19 12.67 2.04 12.85
N LYS A 20 13.20 2.72 13.86
CA LYS A 20 14.61 2.66 14.20
C LYS A 20 15.03 1.24 14.59
N GLY A 21 16.11 0.75 13.98
CA GLY A 21 16.65 -0.59 14.23
C GLY A 21 15.98 -1.69 13.39
N ALA A 22 14.97 -1.36 12.58
CA ALA A 22 14.26 -2.33 11.76
C ALA A 22 15.18 -2.98 10.70
N ARG A 23 14.90 -4.24 10.40
CA ARG A 23 15.42 -4.92 9.21
C ARG A 23 14.48 -4.59 8.05
N VAL A 24 15.02 -4.02 6.98
CA VAL A 24 14.22 -3.42 5.91
C VAL A 24 14.33 -4.21 4.62
N ALA A 25 13.23 -4.37 3.88
CA ALA A 25 13.24 -4.71 2.46
C ALA A 25 12.79 -3.50 1.65
N ASP A 26 13.65 -3.00 0.79
CA ASP A 26 13.34 -1.93 -0.17
C ASP A 26 13.01 -2.54 -1.53
N ILE A 27 11.74 -2.51 -1.91
CA ILE A 27 11.22 -3.16 -3.11
C ILE A 27 11.16 -2.17 -4.27
N GLY A 28 11.85 -2.52 -5.36
CA GLY A 28 12.06 -1.62 -6.50
C GLY A 28 13.20 -0.64 -6.21
N THR A 29 14.27 -1.15 -5.59
CA THR A 29 15.44 -0.37 -5.20
C THR A 29 16.19 0.13 -6.42
N ASP A 30 15.89 1.31 -6.88
CA ASP A 30 16.70 1.94 -7.93
C ASP A 30 17.94 2.60 -7.30
N HIS A 31 19.14 2.18 -7.73
CA HIS A 31 20.42 2.69 -7.23
C HIS A 31 20.69 2.54 -5.72
N ALA A 32 19.83 1.90 -4.94
CA ALA A 32 19.93 1.72 -3.49
C ALA A 32 20.06 3.03 -2.68
N TYR A 33 19.50 4.15 -3.17
CA TYR A 33 19.56 5.44 -2.47
C TYR A 33 18.95 5.38 -1.06
N LEU A 34 17.75 4.85 -0.93
CA LEU A 34 17.09 4.70 0.36
C LEU A 34 17.81 3.70 1.27
N PRO A 35 18.18 2.49 0.85
CA PRO A 35 18.99 1.56 1.62
C PRO A 35 20.26 2.17 2.20
N ILE A 36 21.06 2.85 1.38
CA ILE A 36 22.32 3.49 1.79
C ILE A 36 22.02 4.56 2.84
N TYR A 37 21.03 5.43 2.61
CA TYR A 37 20.66 6.47 3.54
C TYR A 37 20.22 5.92 4.90
N LEU A 38 19.38 4.88 4.92
CA LEU A 38 18.91 4.23 6.14
C LEU A 38 20.06 3.71 6.99
N VAL A 39 21.05 3.09 6.35
CA VAL A 39 22.21 2.52 7.04
C VAL A 39 23.18 3.61 7.52
N GLN A 40 23.46 4.62 6.70
CA GLN A 40 24.38 5.71 7.06
C GLN A 40 23.86 6.55 8.22
N ASN A 41 22.52 6.72 8.32
CA ASN A 41 21.90 7.47 9.40
C ASN A 41 21.55 6.61 10.62
N GLY A 42 21.94 5.32 10.64
CA GLY A 42 21.69 4.44 11.78
C GLY A 42 20.20 4.15 12.01
N ILE A 43 19.37 4.30 10.98
CA ILE A 43 17.93 3.96 11.03
C ILE A 43 17.78 2.45 10.94
N SER A 44 18.54 1.81 10.03
CA SER A 44 18.57 0.34 9.88
C SER A 44 20.03 -0.15 9.86
N ASN A 45 20.25 -1.36 10.36
CA ASN A 45 21.55 -2.03 10.28
C ASN A 45 21.55 -3.21 9.30
N LYS A 46 20.41 -3.55 8.72
CA LYS A 46 20.27 -4.63 7.74
C LYS A 46 19.17 -4.30 6.72
N VAL A 47 19.55 -4.19 5.46
CA VAL A 47 18.63 -3.87 4.37
C VAL A 47 18.77 -4.86 3.23
N TYR A 48 17.63 -5.34 2.72
CA TYR A 48 17.56 -6.06 1.45
C TYR A 48 17.12 -5.08 0.35
N ALA A 49 18.00 -4.81 -0.57
CA ALA A 49 17.74 -3.99 -1.76
C ALA A 49 17.24 -4.89 -2.89
N CYS A 50 15.93 -4.84 -3.19
CA CYS A 50 15.24 -5.76 -4.07
C CYS A 50 14.84 -5.11 -5.39
N ASP A 51 15.06 -5.74 -6.53
CA ASP A 51 14.51 -5.34 -7.82
C ASP A 51 14.26 -6.59 -8.69
N VAL A 52 13.28 -6.51 -9.58
CA VAL A 52 12.96 -7.58 -10.54
C VAL A 52 13.91 -7.54 -11.75
N ARG A 53 14.57 -6.43 -12.01
CA ARG A 53 15.46 -6.22 -13.16
C ARG A 53 16.92 -6.29 -12.73
N LYS A 54 17.70 -6.99 -13.53
CA LYS A 54 19.15 -7.20 -13.26
C LYS A 54 19.95 -5.90 -13.31
N GLU A 55 19.65 -4.99 -14.24
CA GLU A 55 20.46 -3.80 -14.45
C GLU A 55 20.31 -2.74 -13.34
N PRO A 56 19.10 -2.38 -12.87
CA PRO A 56 18.96 -1.58 -11.65
C PRO A 56 19.69 -2.18 -10.45
N LEU A 57 19.58 -3.50 -10.27
CA LEU A 57 20.21 -4.18 -9.14
C LEU A 57 21.74 -4.18 -9.24
N ARG A 58 22.28 -4.28 -10.46
CA ARG A 58 23.73 -4.15 -10.69
C ARG A 58 24.22 -2.75 -10.31
N ARG A 59 23.49 -1.70 -10.70
CA ARG A 59 23.82 -0.31 -10.31
C ARG A 59 23.71 -0.12 -8.79
N ALA A 60 22.66 -0.66 -8.18
CA ALA A 60 22.50 -0.65 -6.72
C ALA A 60 23.68 -1.29 -6.03
N LYS A 61 24.16 -2.46 -6.51
CA LYS A 61 25.31 -3.16 -5.93
C LYS A 61 26.59 -2.33 -6.03
N LEU A 62 26.88 -1.75 -7.19
CA LEU A 62 28.06 -0.90 -7.36
C LEU A 62 28.05 0.30 -6.39
N HIS A 63 26.89 0.92 -6.24
CA HIS A 63 26.70 2.05 -5.33
C HIS A 63 26.89 1.65 -3.86
N ILE A 64 26.32 0.50 -3.45
CA ILE A 64 26.52 -0.06 -2.10
C ILE A 64 28.01 -0.33 -1.83
N ASP A 65 28.71 -0.92 -2.79
CA ASP A 65 30.16 -1.22 -2.69
C ASP A 65 30.98 0.08 -2.59
N GLU A 66 30.62 1.13 -3.35
CA GLU A 66 31.26 2.45 -3.31
C GLU A 66 31.15 3.12 -1.94
N TYR A 67 30.00 2.95 -1.27
CA TYR A 67 29.79 3.46 0.10
C TYR A 67 30.33 2.52 1.20
N GLY A 68 30.87 1.35 0.84
CA GLY A 68 31.44 0.39 1.79
C GLY A 68 30.39 -0.26 2.71
N LEU A 69 29.17 -0.49 2.21
CA LEU A 69 28.03 -0.97 3.01
C LEU A 69 27.58 -2.38 2.65
N SER A 70 28.42 -3.16 1.94
CA SER A 70 28.07 -4.51 1.47
C SER A 70 27.90 -5.54 2.58
N ASP A 71 28.35 -5.24 3.80
CA ASP A 71 28.12 -6.04 5.01
C ASP A 71 26.70 -5.83 5.59
N LYS A 72 26.05 -4.70 5.31
CA LYS A 72 24.74 -4.31 5.85
C LYS A 72 23.62 -4.31 4.82
N ILE A 73 23.95 -4.14 3.54
CA ILE A 73 22.97 -4.07 2.46
C ILE A 73 23.19 -5.23 1.49
N THR A 74 22.18 -6.08 1.36
CA THR A 74 22.21 -7.24 0.46
C THR A 74 21.27 -7.01 -0.72
N THR A 75 21.80 -7.10 -1.96
CA THR A 75 20.96 -7.02 -3.16
C THR A 75 20.26 -8.35 -3.43
N LYS A 76 18.97 -8.32 -3.79
CA LYS A 76 18.17 -9.50 -4.15
C LYS A 76 17.44 -9.29 -5.48
N LEU A 77 17.69 -10.17 -6.45
CA LEU A 77 16.92 -10.22 -7.69
C LEU A 77 15.62 -10.99 -7.44
N CYS A 78 14.51 -10.29 -7.32
CA CYS A 78 13.22 -10.91 -7.02
C CYS A 78 12.04 -10.06 -7.50
N ASP A 79 10.91 -10.73 -7.73
CA ASP A 79 9.65 -10.10 -8.10
C ASP A 79 8.87 -9.71 -6.84
N GLY A 80 8.94 -8.42 -6.48
CA GLY A 80 8.29 -7.88 -5.30
C GLY A 80 8.74 -8.59 -4.02
N LEU A 81 7.78 -9.01 -3.21
CA LEU A 81 8.01 -9.67 -1.91
C LEU A 81 8.40 -11.15 -2.01
N LYS A 82 8.38 -11.77 -3.20
CA LYS A 82 8.67 -13.21 -3.37
C LYS A 82 10.09 -13.61 -2.94
N GLY A 83 11.02 -12.65 -2.91
CA GLY A 83 12.39 -12.88 -2.44
C GLY A 83 12.59 -12.75 -0.93
N ILE A 84 11.53 -12.46 -0.18
CA ILE A 84 11.56 -12.27 1.27
C ILE A 84 10.90 -13.48 1.93
N ASN A 85 11.48 -13.97 3.02
CA ASN A 85 10.83 -15.00 3.85
C ASN A 85 10.19 -14.35 5.07
N LYS A 86 9.18 -15.01 5.61
CA LYS A 86 8.51 -14.56 6.83
C LYS A 86 9.51 -14.44 7.96
N GLY A 87 9.57 -13.26 8.58
CA GLY A 87 10.51 -12.97 9.66
C GLY A 87 11.90 -12.49 9.22
N ASP A 88 12.18 -12.39 7.90
CA ASP A 88 13.44 -11.80 7.41
C ASP A 88 13.51 -10.29 7.70
N VAL A 89 12.36 -9.60 7.67
CA VAL A 89 12.25 -8.15 7.78
C VAL A 89 11.13 -7.72 8.73
N ASP A 90 11.28 -6.55 9.30
CA ASP A 90 10.32 -5.89 10.18
C ASP A 90 9.62 -4.73 9.47
N THR A 91 10.25 -4.21 8.41
CA THR A 91 9.72 -3.09 7.60
C THR A 91 9.92 -3.38 6.12
N VAL A 92 8.92 -3.04 5.32
CA VAL A 92 9.00 -3.03 3.85
C VAL A 92 8.79 -1.61 3.35
N THR A 93 9.66 -1.15 2.44
CA THR A 93 9.48 0.09 1.71
C THR A 93 9.17 -0.20 0.24
N ILE A 94 8.16 0.47 -0.33
CA ILE A 94 7.84 0.41 -1.76
C ILE A 94 7.59 1.84 -2.23
N CYS A 95 8.48 2.36 -3.08
CA CYS A 95 8.43 3.75 -3.50
C CYS A 95 8.48 3.90 -5.02
N GLY A 96 7.87 4.99 -5.52
CA GLY A 96 7.99 5.37 -6.92
C GLY A 96 7.20 4.53 -7.91
N MET A 97 6.16 3.82 -7.44
CA MET A 97 5.29 2.97 -8.25
C MET A 97 3.83 3.46 -8.22
N GLY A 98 3.05 3.13 -9.25
CA GLY A 98 1.60 3.36 -9.23
C GLY A 98 0.89 2.42 -8.26
N GLY A 99 -0.25 2.85 -7.72
CA GLY A 99 -1.03 2.09 -6.74
C GLY A 99 -1.44 0.71 -7.24
N LYS A 100 -1.77 0.57 -8.53
CA LYS A 100 -2.09 -0.72 -9.14
C LYS A 100 -0.93 -1.72 -9.07
N LEU A 101 0.29 -1.26 -9.34
CA LEU A 101 1.48 -2.13 -9.27
C LEU A 101 1.79 -2.51 -7.83
N MET A 102 1.76 -1.55 -6.90
CA MET A 102 1.96 -1.82 -5.47
C MET A 102 0.94 -2.82 -4.93
N LYS A 103 -0.33 -2.65 -5.26
CA LYS A 103 -1.40 -3.59 -4.92
C LYS A 103 -1.08 -5.01 -5.41
N ASN A 104 -0.59 -5.16 -6.64
CA ASN A 104 -0.22 -6.48 -7.17
C ASN A 104 0.97 -7.08 -6.44
N ILE A 105 1.98 -6.27 -6.09
CA ILE A 105 3.16 -6.71 -5.31
C ILE A 105 2.72 -7.21 -3.92
N LEU A 106 1.90 -6.42 -3.23
CA LEU A 106 1.39 -6.78 -1.90
C LEU A 106 0.53 -8.03 -1.98
N LYS A 107 -0.42 -8.10 -2.92
CA LYS A 107 -1.28 -9.28 -3.12
C LYS A 107 -0.49 -10.56 -3.38
N ALA A 108 0.61 -10.48 -4.15
CA ALA A 108 1.42 -11.63 -4.51
C ALA A 108 2.38 -12.11 -3.42
N GLY A 109 2.56 -11.34 -2.33
CA GLY A 109 3.55 -11.65 -1.31
C GLY A 109 3.17 -11.26 0.12
N ILE A 110 1.90 -10.96 0.38
CA ILE A 110 1.43 -10.59 1.72
C ILE A 110 1.66 -11.74 2.74
N ASP A 111 1.64 -12.99 2.28
CA ASP A 111 1.95 -14.19 3.07
C ASP A 111 3.41 -14.24 3.57
N LYS A 112 4.30 -13.44 2.97
CA LYS A 112 5.70 -13.29 3.38
C LYS A 112 5.87 -12.30 4.53
N LEU A 113 4.84 -11.50 4.81
CA LEU A 113 4.88 -10.53 5.90
C LEU A 113 4.60 -11.22 7.24
N GLY A 114 5.32 -10.80 8.27
CA GLY A 114 5.01 -11.14 9.64
C GLY A 114 3.87 -10.27 10.19
N ASP A 115 3.33 -10.69 11.32
CA ASP A 115 2.41 -9.84 12.09
C ASP A 115 3.14 -8.57 12.54
N ASN A 116 2.44 -7.44 12.53
CA ASN A 116 3.00 -6.11 12.83
C ASN A 116 4.14 -5.66 11.90
N THR A 117 4.28 -6.23 10.70
CA THR A 117 5.24 -5.70 9.72
C THR A 117 4.84 -4.29 9.30
N GLN A 118 5.76 -3.34 9.45
CA GLN A 118 5.58 -1.97 8.97
C GLN A 118 5.69 -1.94 7.44
N LEU A 119 4.82 -1.15 6.80
CA LEU A 119 4.85 -0.88 5.36
C LEU A 119 4.92 0.63 5.14
N VAL A 120 6.03 1.14 4.60
CA VAL A 120 6.16 2.54 4.20
C VAL A 120 6.04 2.61 2.68
N LEU A 121 4.91 3.13 2.21
CA LEU A 121 4.50 3.03 0.81
C LEU A 121 4.36 4.42 0.20
N SER A 122 4.93 4.64 -1.00
CA SER A 122 4.78 5.90 -1.73
C SER A 122 4.19 5.66 -3.11
N ALA A 123 2.85 5.69 -3.20
CA ALA A 123 2.08 5.47 -4.42
C ALA A 123 1.94 6.78 -5.22
N GLN A 124 2.05 6.68 -6.56
CA GLN A 124 2.00 7.83 -7.48
C GLN A 124 0.67 7.98 -8.22
N SER A 125 -0.18 6.96 -8.20
CA SER A 125 -1.46 6.93 -8.93
C SER A 125 -2.45 5.99 -8.26
N GLU A 126 -3.70 6.01 -8.70
CA GLU A 126 -4.81 5.17 -8.23
C GLU A 126 -4.98 5.17 -6.70
N LEU A 127 -4.77 6.32 -6.05
CA LEU A 127 -4.66 6.47 -4.59
C LEU A 127 -5.94 6.02 -3.86
N LYS A 128 -7.12 6.33 -4.41
CA LYS A 128 -8.40 5.90 -3.86
C LYS A 128 -8.51 4.38 -3.79
N ASP A 129 -8.27 3.71 -4.91
CA ASP A 129 -8.34 2.25 -5.01
C ASP A 129 -7.24 1.57 -4.19
N PHE A 130 -6.10 2.25 -4.04
CA PHE A 130 -5.00 1.77 -3.24
C PHE A 130 -5.34 1.82 -1.74
N ARG A 131 -5.88 2.94 -1.23
CA ARG A 131 -6.35 3.05 0.17
C ARG A 131 -7.42 2.00 0.48
N LYS A 132 -8.40 1.87 -0.43
CA LYS A 132 -9.45 0.85 -0.28
C LYS A 132 -8.85 -0.55 -0.16
N TYR A 133 -7.89 -0.90 -1.02
CA TYR A 133 -7.20 -2.18 -0.97
C TYR A 133 -6.45 -2.40 0.35
N LEU A 134 -5.71 -1.41 0.85
CA LEU A 134 -4.99 -1.51 2.13
C LEU A 134 -5.97 -1.85 3.26
N LEU A 135 -7.07 -1.11 3.35
CA LEU A 135 -8.10 -1.32 4.37
C LEU A 135 -8.80 -2.68 4.26
N GLU A 136 -9.04 -3.17 3.03
CA GLU A 136 -9.70 -4.46 2.78
C GLU A 136 -8.78 -5.67 3.05
N THR A 137 -7.47 -5.46 3.16
CA THR A 137 -6.48 -6.55 3.29
C THR A 137 -5.76 -6.61 4.65
N GLY A 138 -6.29 -5.91 5.66
CA GLY A 138 -5.68 -5.91 7.01
C GLY A 138 -4.43 -5.07 7.11
N ILE A 139 -4.24 -4.14 6.19
CA ILE A 139 -3.15 -3.17 6.24
C ILE A 139 -3.71 -1.86 6.81
N ASP A 140 -3.44 -1.63 8.08
CA ASP A 140 -3.85 -0.43 8.80
C ASP A 140 -2.99 0.76 8.40
N ILE A 141 -3.60 1.83 7.89
CA ILE A 141 -2.92 3.11 7.67
C ILE A 141 -2.80 3.82 9.02
N LYS A 142 -1.58 4.08 9.46
CA LYS A 142 -1.27 4.75 10.74
C LYS A 142 -1.08 6.26 10.57
N SER A 143 -0.49 6.66 9.45
CA SER A 143 -0.39 8.07 9.05
C SER A 143 -0.24 8.20 7.55
N GLU A 144 -0.54 9.40 7.04
CA GLU A 144 -0.34 9.77 5.65
C GLU A 144 0.39 11.10 5.59
N HIS A 145 1.35 11.19 4.68
CA HIS A 145 2.14 12.38 4.43
C HIS A 145 2.04 12.77 2.96
N MET A 146 2.06 14.06 2.70
CA MET A 146 2.03 14.60 1.35
C MET A 146 3.08 15.69 1.21
N LEU A 147 3.82 15.67 0.11
CA LEU A 147 4.81 16.70 -0.19
C LEU A 147 4.81 17.02 -1.69
N LEU A 148 5.28 18.22 -2.00
CA LEU A 148 5.52 18.70 -3.35
C LEU A 148 7.03 18.71 -3.60
N GLU A 149 7.49 17.96 -4.62
CA GLU A 149 8.89 17.91 -5.03
C GLU A 149 8.95 17.95 -6.57
N ASP A 150 9.76 18.85 -7.12
CA ASP A 150 9.92 19.03 -8.57
C ASP A 150 8.60 19.16 -9.33
N GLY A 151 7.63 19.89 -8.74
CA GLY A 151 6.32 20.14 -9.32
C GLY A 151 5.35 18.95 -9.29
N LYS A 152 5.72 17.85 -8.64
CA LYS A 152 4.89 16.64 -8.47
C LYS A 152 4.51 16.44 -7.03
N TYR A 153 3.25 16.04 -6.80
CA TYR A 153 2.77 15.67 -5.48
C TYR A 153 3.04 14.18 -5.22
N TYR A 154 3.55 13.90 -4.04
CA TYR A 154 3.84 12.54 -3.57
C TYR A 154 3.04 12.24 -2.31
N PHE A 155 2.44 11.06 -2.27
CA PHE A 155 1.70 10.55 -1.13
C PHE A 155 2.49 9.41 -0.50
N ILE A 156 2.68 9.46 0.81
CA ILE A 156 3.43 8.46 1.57
C ILE A 156 2.53 7.96 2.69
N PHE A 157 2.44 6.66 2.81
CA PHE A 157 1.63 5.95 3.78
C PHE A 157 2.54 5.23 4.75
N ASP A 158 2.38 5.45 6.03
CA ASP A 158 2.91 4.59 7.08
C ASP A 158 1.81 3.64 7.52
N CYS A 159 2.05 2.35 7.33
CA CYS A 159 1.05 1.32 7.54
C CYS A 159 1.63 0.18 8.39
N VAL A 160 0.74 -0.61 8.99
CA VAL A 160 1.09 -1.85 9.68
C VAL A 160 0.21 -2.97 9.17
N TYR A 161 0.82 -4.09 8.79
CA TYR A 161 0.11 -5.31 8.44
C TYR A 161 -0.19 -6.11 9.72
N ASN A 162 -1.47 -6.40 9.96
CA ASN A 162 -1.94 -7.10 11.14
C ASN A 162 -2.64 -8.40 10.73
N THR A 163 -2.02 -9.55 11.04
CA THR A 163 -2.54 -10.88 10.69
C THR A 163 -3.58 -11.42 11.69
N GLN A 164 -3.71 -10.80 12.87
CA GLN A 164 -4.54 -11.31 13.96
C GLN A 164 -5.95 -10.72 13.98
N ASP A 165 -6.29 -9.86 13.04
CA ASP A 165 -7.62 -9.30 12.96
C ASP A 165 -8.57 -10.34 12.34
N GLU A 166 -9.41 -10.99 13.16
CA GLU A 166 -10.38 -12.02 12.76
C GLU A 166 -11.30 -11.57 11.60
N TYR A 167 -11.53 -10.27 11.49
CA TYR A 167 -12.31 -9.69 10.39
C TYR A 167 -11.62 -9.91 9.03
N TYR A 168 -10.31 -9.70 8.96
CA TYR A 168 -9.56 -9.86 7.72
C TYR A 168 -9.37 -11.33 7.33
N LEU A 169 -9.21 -12.22 8.31
CA LEU A 169 -9.18 -13.66 8.07
C LEU A 169 -10.51 -14.14 7.45
N ASN A 170 -11.64 -13.60 7.89
CA ASN A 170 -12.95 -13.93 7.35
C ASN A 170 -13.16 -13.36 5.93
N VAL A 171 -12.72 -12.13 5.65
CA VAL A 171 -12.82 -11.52 4.32
C VAL A 171 -11.93 -12.24 3.30
N THR A 172 -10.70 -12.61 3.68
CA THR A 172 -9.79 -13.38 2.80
C THR A 172 -10.31 -14.78 2.55
N ASN A 173 -10.88 -15.45 3.54
CA ASN A 173 -11.50 -16.76 3.40
C ASN A 173 -12.75 -16.72 2.50
N ILE A 174 -13.61 -15.70 2.64
CA ILE A 174 -14.78 -15.51 1.77
C ILE A 174 -14.35 -15.21 0.33
N GLN A 175 -13.31 -14.42 0.12
CA GLN A 175 -12.78 -14.15 -1.23
C GLN A 175 -12.13 -15.37 -1.85
N GLN A 176 -11.41 -16.19 -1.09
CA GLN A 176 -10.85 -17.44 -1.56
C GLN A 176 -11.95 -18.45 -1.90
N ASN A 177 -12.95 -18.61 -1.05
CA ASN A 177 -14.09 -19.50 -1.32
C ASN A 177 -14.89 -19.06 -2.55
N ASN A 178 -15.12 -17.76 -2.75
CA ASN A 178 -15.77 -17.25 -3.96
C ASN A 178 -14.94 -17.48 -5.24
N ILE A 179 -13.61 -17.52 -5.15
CA ILE A 179 -12.73 -17.88 -6.28
C ILE A 179 -12.85 -19.37 -6.59
N TYR A 180 -12.91 -20.24 -5.58
CA TYR A 180 -13.10 -21.66 -5.76
C TYR A 180 -14.50 -22.02 -6.27
N GLU A 181 -15.55 -21.36 -5.77
CA GLU A 181 -16.93 -21.56 -6.24
C GLU A 181 -17.12 -21.07 -7.68
N ASN A 182 -16.53 -19.94 -8.07
CA ASN A 182 -16.54 -19.47 -9.46
C ASN A 182 -15.69 -20.32 -10.40
N ALA A 183 -14.65 -20.96 -9.90
CA ALA A 183 -13.86 -21.93 -10.68
C ALA A 183 -14.58 -23.27 -10.81
N ALA A 184 -15.31 -23.70 -9.78
CA ALA A 184 -16.11 -24.92 -9.81
C ALA A 184 -17.38 -24.77 -10.67
N SER A 185 -17.99 -23.58 -10.72
CA SER A 185 -19.15 -23.30 -11.59
C SER A 185 -18.80 -23.10 -13.07
N ALA A 186 -17.50 -22.93 -13.40
CA ALA A 186 -17.03 -22.84 -14.78
C ALA A 186 -16.62 -24.22 -15.41
N GLY A 187 -16.63 -25.27 -14.64
CA GLY A 187 -16.33 -26.62 -15.10
C GLY A 187 -17.18 -27.62 -14.37
N ASP A 188 -18.42 -27.84 -14.84
CA ASP A 188 -19.06 -29.15 -14.86
C ASP A 188 -20.57 -29.00 -15.11
N ILE A 189 -20.92 -29.16 -16.36
CA ILE A 189 -22.23 -29.78 -16.75
C ILE A 189 -21.97 -31.26 -16.80
N HIS A 190 -22.29 -32.00 -15.74
CA HIS A 190 -22.87 -33.36 -15.70
C HIS A 190 -22.64 -34.05 -14.36
N ASN A 191 -23.65 -34.21 -13.60
CA ASN A 191 -24.30 -35.42 -13.08
C ASN A 191 -25.02 -35.22 -11.75
N ASN A 192 -26.30 -35.55 -11.81
CA ASN A 192 -27.21 -35.78 -10.68
C ASN A 192 -26.69 -36.83 -9.71
N ASN A 193 -26.82 -36.65 -8.40
CA ASN A 193 -27.65 -37.53 -7.59
C ASN A 193 -27.79 -37.07 -6.14
N ILE A 194 -29.01 -37.04 -5.73
CA ILE A 194 -29.72 -37.02 -4.48
C ILE A 194 -28.99 -37.73 -3.32
N TYR A 195 -28.96 -37.09 -2.13
CA TYR A 195 -29.30 -37.72 -0.85
C TYR A 195 -29.77 -36.68 0.16
N ASN A 196 -31.03 -36.84 0.60
CA ASN A 196 -31.62 -36.28 1.82
C ASN A 196 -31.03 -36.95 3.06
N ASN A 197 -30.87 -36.20 4.16
CA ASN A 197 -31.35 -36.62 5.48
C ASN A 197 -31.24 -35.47 6.51
N ASP A 198 -32.36 -35.06 6.96
CA ASP A 198 -33.00 -34.93 8.27
C ASP A 198 -32.16 -34.50 9.51
N SER A 199 -32.63 -33.39 10.03
CA SER A 199 -33.00 -33.08 11.42
C SER A 199 -32.05 -33.46 12.58
N HIS A 200 -31.61 -32.42 13.31
CA HIS A 200 -31.89 -32.29 14.74
C HIS A 200 -31.73 -30.82 15.17
N LYS A 201 -32.86 -30.26 15.66
CA LYS A 201 -32.91 -29.07 16.49
C LYS A 201 -32.46 -29.47 17.90
N GLU A 202 -31.52 -28.75 18.46
CA GLU A 202 -31.38 -28.62 19.91
C GLU A 202 -31.32 -27.13 20.26
N ASP A 203 -32.32 -26.72 21.05
CA ASP A 203 -32.39 -25.45 21.74
C ASP A 203 -31.33 -25.42 22.84
N TYR A 204 -30.41 -24.46 22.83
CA TYR A 204 -29.62 -24.05 23.98
C TYR A 204 -29.60 -22.52 24.13
N ASP A 205 -30.14 -22.13 25.23
CA ASP A 205 -30.10 -20.93 26.04
C ASP A 205 -29.47 -19.65 25.45
N LYS A 206 -30.36 -18.70 25.21
CA LYS A 206 -30.10 -17.26 25.16
C LYS A 206 -30.01 -16.73 26.57
N GLU A 207 -28.82 -16.53 27.11
CA GLU A 207 -28.50 -15.55 28.15
C GLU A 207 -26.99 -15.65 28.40
N ASP A 208 -26.20 -14.66 27.97
CA ASP A 208 -24.83 -14.27 28.32
C ASP A 208 -23.95 -13.81 27.15
N ASN A 209 -24.50 -13.52 25.98
CA ASN A 209 -23.67 -13.06 24.84
C ASN A 209 -23.61 -11.53 24.66
N ASP A 210 -24.28 -10.73 25.51
CA ASP A 210 -24.35 -9.27 25.30
C ASP A 210 -23.20 -8.47 25.93
N LYS A 211 -22.27 -9.09 26.67
CA LYS A 211 -21.15 -8.39 27.30
C LYS A 211 -19.77 -8.58 26.62
N LYS A 212 -19.64 -9.48 25.65
CA LYS A 212 -18.37 -9.70 24.91
C LYS A 212 -18.30 -9.02 23.54
N ASN A 213 -19.32 -8.28 23.14
CA ASN A 213 -19.43 -7.72 21.79
C ASN A 213 -19.06 -6.23 21.67
N ASN A 214 -18.54 -5.59 22.73
CA ASN A 214 -18.30 -4.14 22.72
C ASN A 214 -16.85 -3.72 22.42
N ASP A 215 -15.92 -4.64 22.24
CA ASP A 215 -14.53 -4.33 21.88
C ASP A 215 -14.14 -4.72 20.45
N LYS A 216 -15.10 -5.05 19.58
CA LYS A 216 -14.84 -5.11 18.14
C LYS A 216 -14.54 -3.68 17.68
N LYS A 217 -13.24 -3.39 17.53
CA LYS A 217 -12.73 -2.17 16.89
C LYS A 217 -13.51 -2.01 15.58
N LYS A 218 -14.52 -1.15 15.63
CA LYS A 218 -15.35 -0.81 14.48
C LYS A 218 -14.37 -0.22 13.47
N ILE A 219 -14.00 -0.97 12.43
CA ILE A 219 -13.31 -0.38 11.30
C ILE A 219 -14.28 0.65 10.78
N THR A 220 -14.03 1.91 11.16
CA THR A 220 -14.81 3.03 10.66
C THR A 220 -14.56 3.05 9.16
N ALA A 221 -15.59 2.69 8.40
CA ALA A 221 -15.54 2.79 6.96
C ALA A 221 -15.04 4.18 6.59
N TYR A 222 -14.03 4.25 5.71
CA TYR A 222 -13.57 5.52 5.18
C TYR A 222 -14.66 6.13 4.33
N ALA A 223 -14.95 7.40 4.51
CA ALA A 223 -15.81 8.15 3.62
C ALA A 223 -15.17 8.26 2.22
N GLU A 224 -15.97 8.60 1.22
CA GLU A 224 -15.50 8.74 -0.17
C GLU A 224 -14.36 9.75 -0.29
N GLU A 225 -14.46 10.87 0.45
CA GLU A 225 -13.46 11.92 0.51
C GLU A 225 -12.17 11.45 1.18
N GLU A 226 -12.29 10.64 2.23
CA GLU A 226 -11.14 10.07 2.94
C GLU A 226 -10.39 9.06 2.07
N LEU A 227 -11.11 8.24 1.29
CA LEU A 227 -10.50 7.34 0.32
C LEU A 227 -9.79 8.12 -0.79
N ARG A 228 -10.38 9.23 -1.25
CA ARG A 228 -9.83 10.04 -2.35
C ARG A 228 -8.62 10.86 -1.93
N TYR A 229 -8.69 11.53 -0.80
CA TYR A 229 -7.72 12.54 -0.38
C TYR A 229 -6.86 12.13 0.82
N GLY A 230 -7.26 11.10 1.58
CA GLY A 230 -6.57 10.61 2.76
C GLY A 230 -7.14 11.17 4.06
N ARG A 231 -7.62 10.27 4.94
CA ARG A 231 -8.18 10.64 6.25
C ARG A 231 -7.22 11.49 7.05
N TYR A 232 -5.98 11.04 7.20
CA TYR A 232 -4.97 11.74 8.00
C TYR A 232 -4.57 13.09 7.43
N LEU A 233 -4.56 13.24 6.10
CA LEU A 233 -4.28 14.52 5.45
C LEU A 233 -5.43 15.52 5.65
N LEU A 234 -6.67 15.04 5.63
CA LEU A 234 -7.87 15.86 5.88
C LEU A 234 -7.96 16.26 7.35
N ASP A 235 -7.81 15.32 8.28
CA ASP A 235 -7.91 15.56 9.73
C ASP A 235 -6.83 16.53 10.22
N ASN A 236 -5.60 16.38 9.71
CA ASN A 236 -4.47 17.25 10.04
C ASN A 236 -4.45 18.56 9.25
N LYS A 237 -5.45 18.79 8.38
CA LYS A 237 -5.53 20.00 7.53
C LYS A 237 -4.22 20.28 6.80
N SER A 238 -3.69 19.27 6.11
CA SER A 238 -2.41 19.34 5.39
C SER A 238 -2.38 20.53 4.44
N GLU A 239 -1.42 21.45 4.63
CA GLU A 239 -1.24 22.63 3.77
C GLU A 239 -0.95 22.21 2.32
N VAL A 240 -0.14 21.16 2.13
CA VAL A 240 0.19 20.64 0.79
C VAL A 240 -1.06 20.05 0.12
N LEU A 241 -1.95 19.39 0.88
CA LEU A 241 -3.23 18.94 0.34
C LEU A 241 -4.12 20.12 -0.03
N TYR A 242 -4.16 21.17 0.79
CA TYR A 242 -4.94 22.37 0.48
C TYR A 242 -4.47 23.05 -0.82
N GLU A 243 -3.18 23.18 -1.03
CA GLU A 243 -2.61 23.70 -2.27
C GLU A 243 -2.96 22.80 -3.48
N TYR A 244 -2.84 21.49 -3.32
CA TYR A 244 -3.22 20.51 -4.33
C TYR A 244 -4.69 20.65 -4.73
N LEU A 245 -5.61 20.72 -3.76
CA LEU A 245 -7.05 20.85 -3.99
C LEU A 245 -7.41 22.16 -4.68
N ASN A 246 -6.77 23.28 -4.33
CA ASN A 246 -6.97 24.55 -5.02
C ASN A 246 -6.52 24.52 -6.47
N LYS A 247 -5.41 23.83 -6.77
CA LYS A 247 -4.92 23.62 -8.12
C LYS A 247 -5.90 22.75 -8.94
N GLU A 248 -6.39 21.67 -8.37
CA GLU A 248 -7.41 20.82 -8.98
C GLU A 248 -8.70 21.58 -9.25
N LEU A 249 -9.19 22.34 -8.27
CA LEU A 249 -10.40 23.16 -8.40
C LEU A 249 -10.26 24.20 -9.53
N THR A 250 -9.11 24.87 -9.61
CA THR A 250 -8.80 25.84 -10.67
C THR A 250 -8.80 25.17 -12.04
N SER A 251 -8.17 23.99 -12.15
CA SER A 251 -8.15 23.19 -13.37
C SER A 251 -9.55 22.79 -13.83
N CYS A 252 -10.36 22.26 -12.90
CA CYS A 252 -11.76 21.90 -13.16
C CYS A 252 -12.60 23.09 -13.64
N ASN A 253 -12.44 24.27 -13.01
CA ASN A 253 -13.15 25.48 -13.40
C ASN A 253 -12.74 25.95 -14.81
N ASN A 254 -11.47 25.88 -15.16
CA ASN A 254 -10.98 26.23 -16.50
C ASN A 254 -11.57 25.29 -17.56
N ILE A 255 -11.59 23.98 -17.31
CA ILE A 255 -12.21 23.00 -18.21
C ILE A 255 -13.70 23.29 -18.38
N ARG A 256 -14.41 23.51 -17.28
CA ARG A 256 -15.85 23.83 -17.32
C ARG A 256 -16.14 25.08 -18.16
N ASN A 257 -15.37 26.15 -17.95
CA ASN A 257 -15.55 27.40 -18.70
C ASN A 257 -15.28 27.22 -20.21
N SER A 258 -14.24 26.44 -20.55
CA SER A 258 -13.95 26.09 -21.96
C SER A 258 -15.10 25.33 -22.62
N LEU A 259 -15.71 24.38 -21.90
CA LEU A 259 -16.85 23.60 -22.42
C LEU A 259 -18.09 24.47 -22.59
N ILE A 260 -18.37 25.43 -21.71
CA ILE A 260 -19.49 26.37 -21.82
C ILE A 260 -19.29 27.28 -23.07
N ASN A 261 -18.09 27.89 -23.20
CA ASN A 261 -17.79 28.78 -24.32
C ASN A 261 -17.88 28.05 -25.68
N ASN A 262 -17.39 26.81 -25.78
CA ASN A 262 -17.51 26.01 -27.00
C ASN A 262 -18.95 25.67 -27.34
N LYS A 263 -19.82 25.44 -26.34
CA LYS A 263 -21.24 25.20 -26.55
C LYS A 263 -21.97 26.44 -27.07
N GLU A 264 -21.67 27.64 -26.55
CA GLU A 264 -22.23 28.90 -26.97
C GLU A 264 -21.83 29.24 -28.43
N GLN A 265 -20.55 29.03 -28.79
CA GLN A 265 -20.09 29.20 -30.18
C GLN A 265 -20.78 28.22 -31.15
N SER A 266 -21.01 26.99 -30.75
CA SER A 266 -21.67 26.00 -31.59
C SER A 266 -23.17 26.30 -31.81
N ILE A 267 -23.81 27.03 -30.90
CA ILE A 267 -25.20 27.47 -31.02
C ILE A 267 -25.27 28.70 -31.95
N SER A 268 -24.32 29.64 -31.81
CA SER A 268 -24.29 30.86 -32.64
C SER A 268 -23.97 30.59 -34.11
N ILE A 269 -23.32 29.47 -34.48
CA ILE A 269 -23.05 29.06 -35.84
C ILE A 269 -24.28 28.38 -36.50
N LYS A 270 -25.23 27.91 -35.73
CA LYS A 270 -26.44 27.23 -36.21
C LYS A 270 -27.67 28.14 -36.30
N SER A 271 -27.57 29.37 -35.83
CA SER A 271 -28.58 30.44 -35.96
C SER A 271 -28.23 31.37 -37.13
#